data_ab7c2f86636afac4b4619ea36c82fe96
#
_entry.id   ab7c2f86636afac4b4619ea36c82fe96
#
_cell.length_a   1.000
_cell.length_b   1.000
_cell.length_c   1.000
_cell.angle_alpha   90.00
_cell.angle_beta   90.00
_cell.angle_gamma   90.00
#
_symmetry.space_group_name_H-M   'P 1'
#
loop_
_entity.id
_entity.type
_entity.pdbx_description
1 polymer ?
#
loop_
_entity_poly.entity_id
_entity_poly.type
_entity_poly.pdbx_seq_one_letter_code
_entity_poly.pdbx_strand_id
1 'polypeptide(L)'
;MLHTNCYVKFSNVNCCSFEDKMAKKVNKETLDNVTIRFAGDSGDGMQLSGGRFTQTAAIVGNDLSTLPDFPAEIRAPAGSLAGVSSFQIHFSSQEIHTPGEKPDVLVAMNPAALKVHLKELKAGGTLIINKNAFNPKNLKLAGYETDPTEDGTLDDYYQAHFIEMSKLVTLACEGIELSPKLVERTKNLCALGVLFWIYDRPLEPTIDWLKNKFKNKPEIIEANTNALNAGYNYGETAELFTTRYVVEKAKLPAGRYRNMNGTLATCLGLLAAVEKSKMSLTFAGYPITPASNILHTLSNWKKFGIKTFQAEDEIAGIGAALGASFGGSLGVTASSGPGIALKGEFLGLTLITELPVVIINVQRGGPSTGLPTKTEQSDLFQAVYGRNGDAPTPVVAATTPGDCFVTTYEACRIAVKYMTPIIVLTDGYLANGSEPWMIPDSKDLNDFDVSFEKGNETDEKHQPYKRNKDTLARNWAIPGTKGLEHRIGGIEKEDGSGNVSYDSDNHEHMTYTRAQKVANIANEILYGSIWKRKRRFINFKLG
;
A
#
# COMPACT_ATOMS: atom_id res chain seq x y z
N MET A 1 1.36 6.15 21.73
CA MET A 1 0.96 4.81 22.17
C MET A 1 0.96 3.92 20.95
N LEU A 2 1.88 2.99 20.87
CA LEU A 2 2.00 2.04 19.78
C LEU A 2 0.81 1.10 19.83
N HIS A 3 0.02 1.07 18.75
CA HIS A 3 -1.01 0.06 18.58
C HIS A 3 -0.36 -1.32 18.58
N THR A 4 -0.83 -2.16 19.49
CA THR A 4 -0.43 -3.55 19.69
C THR A 4 -0.51 -4.29 18.35
N ASN A 5 0.64 -4.54 17.73
CA ASN A 5 0.75 -5.36 16.55
C ASN A 5 0.68 -6.82 16.99
N CYS A 6 -0.33 -7.56 16.55
CA CYS A 6 -0.34 -9.01 16.67
C CYS A 6 0.78 -9.59 15.81
N TYR A 7 1.84 -10.04 16.46
CA TYR A 7 2.85 -10.89 15.84
C TYR A 7 2.41 -12.35 15.99
N VAL A 8 2.29 -13.06 14.91
CA VAL A 8 2.00 -14.50 14.93
C VAL A 8 3.32 -15.26 14.96
N LYS A 9 3.57 -15.95 16.06
CA LYS A 9 4.69 -16.88 16.19
C LYS A 9 4.16 -18.26 15.80
N PHE A 10 4.61 -18.80 14.67
CA PHE A 10 4.29 -20.18 14.32
C PHE A 10 5.07 -21.14 15.21
N SER A 11 4.49 -21.50 16.34
CA SER A 11 4.87 -22.69 17.11
C SER A 11 3.73 -23.69 17.02
N ASN A 12 4.06 -24.96 16.85
CA ASN A 12 3.09 -26.07 16.81
C ASN A 12 2.15 -26.00 18.02
N VAL A 13 0.93 -25.54 17.80
CA VAL A 13 -0.15 -25.66 18.78
C VAL A 13 -1.04 -26.80 18.29
N ASN A 14 -0.94 -27.93 18.98
CA ASN A 14 -1.93 -29.00 18.88
C ASN A 14 -3.27 -28.44 19.36
N CYS A 15 -4.24 -28.33 18.46
CA CYS A 15 -5.60 -27.98 18.80
C CYS A 15 -6.26 -29.24 19.41
N CYS A 16 -6.45 -29.21 20.74
CA CYS A 16 -7.25 -30.21 21.42
C CYS A 16 -8.72 -30.07 21.06
N SER A 17 -9.30 -31.19 20.73
CA SER A 17 -10.71 -31.47 20.48
C SER A 17 -11.65 -30.96 21.57
N PHE A 18 -12.66 -30.17 21.15
CA PHE A 18 -13.91 -30.01 21.90
C PHE A 18 -14.99 -30.87 21.23
N GLU A 19 -15.61 -31.72 22.03
CA GLU A 19 -16.49 -32.79 21.60
C GLU A 19 -17.82 -32.29 21.01
N ASP A 20 -18.15 -32.91 19.87
CA ASP A 20 -19.44 -32.88 19.18
C ASP A 20 -20.62 -33.26 20.10
N LYS A 21 -21.59 -32.35 20.23
CA LYS A 21 -22.99 -32.76 20.54
C LYS A 21 -23.93 -32.13 19.52
N MET A 22 -24.43 -33.00 18.62
CA MET A 22 -25.55 -32.81 17.70
C MET A 22 -25.44 -31.59 16.71
N ALA A 23 -24.42 -31.54 15.88
CA ALA A 23 -24.46 -30.78 14.65
C ALA A 23 -24.84 -31.69 13.49
N LYS A 24 -25.86 -31.33 12.69
CA LYS A 24 -26.09 -31.92 11.37
C LYS A 24 -24.74 -31.97 10.66
N LYS A 25 -24.41 -33.07 10.00
CA LYS A 25 -23.14 -33.25 9.28
C LYS A 25 -23.08 -32.27 8.11
N VAL A 26 -22.53 -31.07 8.36
CA VAL A 26 -22.27 -30.09 7.31
C VAL A 26 -21.13 -30.62 6.44
N ASN A 27 -21.33 -30.70 5.14
CA ASN A 27 -20.28 -31.12 4.22
C ASN A 27 -19.12 -30.09 4.29
N LYS A 28 -17.87 -30.60 4.40
CA LYS A 28 -16.67 -29.77 4.28
C LYS A 28 -15.97 -30.10 2.97
N GLU A 29 -15.69 -29.09 2.20
CA GLU A 29 -14.97 -29.18 0.93
C GLU A 29 -13.68 -28.38 1.02
N THR A 30 -12.57 -28.95 0.56
CA THR A 30 -11.27 -28.26 0.54
C THR A 30 -11.07 -27.58 -0.80
N LEU A 31 -10.74 -26.29 -0.77
CA LEU A 31 -10.41 -25.48 -1.94
C LEU A 31 -8.95 -25.03 -1.88
N ASP A 32 -8.30 -24.96 -3.04
CA ASP A 32 -6.93 -24.45 -3.13
C ASP A 32 -6.86 -22.94 -2.90
N ASN A 33 -7.82 -22.21 -3.45
CA ASN A 33 -7.91 -20.76 -3.33
C ASN A 33 -9.34 -20.25 -3.49
N VAL A 34 -9.59 -19.05 -3.01
CA VAL A 34 -10.88 -18.35 -3.13
C VAL A 34 -10.65 -16.85 -3.30
N THR A 35 -11.44 -16.24 -4.14
CA THR A 35 -11.50 -14.78 -4.31
C THR A 35 -12.87 -14.26 -3.87
N ILE A 36 -12.91 -13.39 -2.86
CA ILE A 36 -14.13 -12.77 -2.34
C ILE A 36 -14.09 -11.27 -2.63
N ARG A 37 -15.19 -10.71 -3.14
CA ARG A 37 -15.39 -9.28 -3.26
C ARG A 37 -16.52 -8.81 -2.37
N PHE A 38 -16.22 -7.85 -1.49
CA PHE A 38 -17.20 -7.08 -0.72
C PHE A 38 -17.47 -5.79 -1.47
N ALA A 39 -18.72 -5.44 -1.72
CA ALA A 39 -19.10 -4.24 -2.44
C ALA A 39 -20.31 -3.54 -1.78
N GLY A 40 -20.23 -2.21 -1.67
CA GLY A 40 -21.25 -1.37 -1.06
C GLY A 40 -20.90 0.11 -1.21
N ASP A 41 -21.63 0.99 -0.54
CA ASP A 41 -21.25 2.39 -0.47
C ASP A 41 -20.03 2.61 0.42
N SER A 42 -19.37 3.74 0.26
CA SER A 42 -18.23 4.16 1.10
C SER A 42 -18.54 4.10 2.61
N GLY A 43 -19.81 4.29 3.00
CA GLY A 43 -20.29 4.23 4.38
C GLY A 43 -20.66 2.83 4.89
N ASP A 44 -20.76 1.83 4.01
CA ASP A 44 -21.18 0.46 4.37
C ASP A 44 -20.06 -0.37 5.02
N GLY A 45 -18.84 0.16 5.11
CA GLY A 45 -17.74 -0.49 5.84
C GLY A 45 -17.07 -1.65 5.11
N MET A 46 -17.09 -1.68 3.78
CA MET A 46 -16.51 -2.76 2.96
C MET A 46 -15.01 -2.92 3.18
N GLN A 47 -14.28 -1.81 3.31
CA GLN A 47 -12.85 -1.82 3.62
C GLN A 47 -12.57 -2.43 5.01
N LEU A 48 -13.48 -2.24 5.97
CA LEU A 48 -13.36 -2.81 7.30
C LEU A 48 -13.59 -4.32 7.26
N SER A 49 -14.69 -4.78 6.65
CA SER A 49 -15.03 -6.20 6.58
C SER A 49 -13.99 -6.99 5.81
N GLY A 50 -13.57 -6.50 4.65
CA GLY A 50 -12.48 -7.09 3.87
C GLY A 50 -11.17 -7.15 4.65
N GLY A 51 -10.80 -6.07 5.33
CA GLY A 51 -9.60 -6.03 6.17
C GLY A 51 -9.66 -6.98 7.37
N ARG A 52 -10.85 -7.22 7.97
CA ARG A 52 -11.01 -8.21 9.05
C ARG A 52 -10.92 -9.64 8.52
N PHE A 53 -11.55 -9.92 7.38
CA PHE A 53 -11.40 -11.21 6.70
C PHE A 53 -9.93 -11.49 6.37
N THR A 54 -9.24 -10.52 5.79
CA THR A 54 -7.81 -10.59 5.47
C THR A 54 -6.96 -10.94 6.70
N GLN A 55 -7.20 -10.25 7.82
CA GLN A 55 -6.44 -10.53 9.05
C GLN A 55 -6.70 -11.95 9.57
N THR A 56 -7.93 -12.42 9.51
CA THR A 56 -8.27 -13.77 9.95
C THR A 56 -7.66 -14.82 9.02
N ALA A 57 -7.69 -14.61 7.70
CA ALA A 57 -7.03 -15.49 6.73
C ALA A 57 -5.51 -15.57 6.96
N ALA A 58 -4.87 -14.44 7.26
CA ALA A 58 -3.44 -14.40 7.62
C ALA A 58 -3.16 -15.17 8.94
N ILE A 59 -4.01 -15.04 9.95
CA ILE A 59 -3.88 -15.80 11.23
C ILE A 59 -4.01 -17.29 11.01
N VAL A 60 -4.94 -17.72 10.16
CA VAL A 60 -5.11 -19.14 9.77
C VAL A 60 -3.90 -19.65 8.99
N GLY A 61 -3.12 -18.75 8.36
CA GLY A 61 -1.86 -19.07 7.67
C GLY A 61 -1.99 -19.22 6.16
N ASN A 62 -3.04 -18.68 5.56
CA ASN A 62 -3.14 -18.61 4.10
C ASN A 62 -2.13 -17.60 3.52
N ASP A 63 -1.67 -17.84 2.30
CA ASP A 63 -1.16 -16.77 1.46
C ASP A 63 -2.33 -15.95 0.96
N LEU A 64 -2.15 -14.63 0.81
CA LEU A 64 -3.23 -13.75 0.42
C LEU A 64 -2.74 -12.50 -0.33
N SER A 65 -3.62 -11.94 -1.14
CA SER A 65 -3.43 -10.64 -1.78
C SER A 65 -4.76 -9.87 -1.79
N THR A 66 -4.71 -8.57 -1.56
CA THR A 66 -5.92 -7.75 -1.46
C THR A 66 -5.93 -6.60 -2.45
N LEU A 67 -7.12 -6.20 -2.88
CA LEU A 67 -7.35 -5.05 -3.75
C LEU A 67 -8.48 -4.19 -3.14
N PRO A 68 -8.14 -3.20 -2.30
CA PRO A 68 -9.09 -2.17 -1.92
C PRO A 68 -9.40 -1.28 -3.11
N ASP A 69 -10.68 -1.11 -3.43
CA ASP A 69 -11.16 -0.19 -4.46
C ASP A 69 -12.03 0.90 -3.84
N PHE A 70 -11.68 2.14 -4.11
CA PHE A 70 -12.35 3.30 -3.57
C PHE A 70 -13.29 3.92 -4.62
N PRO A 71 -14.33 4.66 -4.20
CA PRO A 71 -15.25 5.30 -5.13
C PRO A 71 -14.52 6.11 -6.19
N ALA A 72 -15.04 6.07 -7.41
CA ALA A 72 -14.47 6.86 -8.51
C ALA A 72 -14.62 8.37 -8.24
N GLU A 73 -15.70 8.76 -7.55
CA GLU A 73 -15.97 10.13 -7.13
C GLU A 73 -15.95 10.25 -5.60
N ILE A 74 -15.11 11.13 -5.07
CA ILE A 74 -14.83 11.25 -3.62
C ILE A 74 -16.07 11.62 -2.78
N ARG A 75 -17.07 12.27 -3.39
CA ARG A 75 -18.30 12.74 -2.74
C ARG A 75 -19.56 12.31 -3.49
N ALA A 76 -19.52 11.17 -4.15
CA ALA A 76 -20.70 10.65 -4.82
C ALA A 76 -21.86 10.44 -3.82
N PRO A 77 -23.10 10.69 -4.22
CA PRO A 77 -24.27 10.38 -3.40
C PRO A 77 -24.33 8.88 -3.07
N ALA A 78 -24.70 8.56 -1.85
CA ALA A 78 -24.92 7.17 -1.43
C ALA A 78 -25.99 6.49 -2.30
N GLY A 79 -25.73 5.25 -2.71
CA GLY A 79 -26.60 4.48 -3.61
C GLY A 79 -26.38 4.76 -5.11
N SER A 80 -25.49 5.70 -5.47
CA SER A 80 -25.10 5.94 -6.88
C SER A 80 -23.98 5.00 -7.32
N LEU A 81 -23.90 4.71 -8.64
CA LEU A 81 -22.85 3.85 -9.19
C LEU A 81 -21.43 4.39 -8.93
N ALA A 82 -21.26 5.71 -9.01
CA ALA A 82 -19.97 6.37 -8.76
C ALA A 82 -19.52 6.32 -7.29
N GLY A 83 -20.45 6.07 -6.34
CA GLY A 83 -20.20 5.99 -4.90
C GLY A 83 -19.83 4.59 -4.40
N VAL A 84 -19.80 3.60 -5.28
CA VAL A 84 -19.50 2.21 -4.91
C VAL A 84 -18.03 2.09 -4.50
N SER A 85 -17.83 1.49 -3.33
CA SER A 85 -16.54 1.06 -2.80
C SER A 85 -16.51 -0.47 -2.75
N SER A 86 -15.37 -1.06 -3.05
CA SER A 86 -15.22 -2.52 -2.93
C SER A 86 -13.90 -2.91 -2.30
N PHE A 87 -13.84 -4.14 -1.81
CA PHE A 87 -12.63 -4.75 -1.29
C PHE A 87 -12.57 -6.19 -1.77
N GLN A 88 -11.54 -6.53 -2.51
CA GLN A 88 -11.32 -7.90 -2.94
C GLN A 88 -10.20 -8.53 -2.12
N ILE A 89 -10.38 -9.78 -1.73
CA ILE A 89 -9.34 -10.64 -1.17
C ILE A 89 -9.27 -11.93 -1.96
N HIS A 90 -8.06 -12.29 -2.36
CA HIS A 90 -7.68 -13.60 -2.85
C HIS A 90 -6.84 -14.28 -1.77
N PHE A 91 -7.23 -15.47 -1.32
CA PHE A 91 -6.47 -16.23 -0.32
C PHE A 91 -6.35 -17.69 -0.75
N SER A 92 -5.23 -18.32 -0.41
CA SER A 92 -4.82 -19.60 -0.98
C SER A 92 -4.01 -20.45 -0.01
N SER A 93 -4.03 -21.77 -0.24
CA SER A 93 -3.11 -22.75 0.33
C SER A 93 -1.76 -22.81 -0.39
N GLN A 94 -1.64 -22.11 -1.51
CA GLN A 94 -0.43 -22.01 -2.34
C GLN A 94 0.03 -20.56 -2.46
N GLU A 95 1.26 -20.34 -2.94
CA GLU A 95 1.77 -18.99 -3.20
C GLU A 95 0.99 -18.32 -4.33
N ILE A 96 0.54 -17.10 -4.09
CA ILE A 96 -0.20 -16.27 -5.06
C ILE A 96 0.49 -14.90 -5.23
N HIS A 97 0.23 -14.24 -6.36
CA HIS A 97 0.90 -12.99 -6.72
C HIS A 97 -0.05 -11.86 -7.09
N THR A 98 -1.34 -12.16 -7.17
CA THR A 98 -2.37 -11.21 -7.59
C THR A 98 -3.61 -11.30 -6.70
N PRO A 99 -4.42 -10.23 -6.62
CA PRO A 99 -5.68 -10.26 -5.86
C PRO A 99 -6.79 -11.06 -6.55
N GLY A 100 -6.47 -11.83 -7.60
CA GLY A 100 -7.41 -12.59 -8.41
C GLY A 100 -8.13 -11.70 -9.44
N GLU A 101 -8.59 -12.31 -10.52
CA GLU A 101 -9.31 -11.59 -11.59
C GLU A 101 -10.82 -11.52 -11.28
N LYS A 102 -11.49 -12.65 -11.45
CA LYS A 102 -12.94 -12.77 -11.20
C LYS A 102 -13.17 -13.34 -9.80
N PRO A 103 -14.01 -12.71 -8.96
CA PRO A 103 -14.36 -13.26 -7.68
C PRO A 103 -15.21 -14.54 -7.79
N ASP A 104 -14.98 -15.46 -6.86
CA ASP A 104 -15.82 -16.64 -6.62
C ASP A 104 -17.07 -16.25 -5.83
N VAL A 105 -16.95 -15.20 -5.01
CA VAL A 105 -18.02 -14.69 -4.15
C VAL A 105 -18.12 -13.18 -4.29
N LEU A 106 -19.34 -12.67 -4.48
CA LEU A 106 -19.69 -11.27 -4.41
C LEU A 106 -20.67 -11.03 -3.26
N VAL A 107 -20.28 -10.15 -2.32
CA VAL A 107 -21.18 -9.61 -1.30
C VAL A 107 -21.64 -8.24 -1.74
N ALA A 108 -22.91 -8.09 -2.10
CA ALA A 108 -23.51 -6.84 -2.56
C ALA A 108 -24.41 -6.24 -1.47
N MET A 109 -23.97 -5.13 -0.86
CA MET A 109 -24.70 -4.48 0.22
C MET A 109 -25.87 -3.61 -0.24
N ASN A 110 -25.92 -3.26 -1.54
CA ASN A 110 -26.97 -2.43 -2.13
C ASN A 110 -27.05 -2.66 -3.66
N PRO A 111 -28.12 -2.14 -4.33
CA PRO A 111 -28.31 -2.31 -5.78
C PRO A 111 -27.18 -1.74 -6.64
N ALA A 112 -26.58 -0.61 -6.25
CA ALA A 112 -25.49 0.01 -7.00
C ALA A 112 -24.23 -0.89 -7.01
N ALA A 113 -23.90 -1.46 -5.85
CA ALA A 113 -22.81 -2.42 -5.72
C ALA A 113 -23.02 -3.67 -6.58
N LEU A 114 -24.25 -4.20 -6.59
CA LEU A 114 -24.62 -5.31 -7.45
C LEU A 114 -24.41 -4.95 -8.93
N LYS A 115 -24.95 -3.84 -9.39
CA LYS A 115 -24.89 -3.41 -10.79
C LYS A 115 -23.46 -3.20 -11.29
N VAL A 116 -22.59 -2.63 -10.44
CA VAL A 116 -21.21 -2.37 -10.81
C VAL A 116 -20.40 -3.66 -10.95
N HIS A 117 -20.59 -4.63 -10.04
CA HIS A 117 -19.68 -5.77 -9.91
C HIS A 117 -20.24 -7.12 -10.37
N LEU A 118 -21.55 -7.22 -10.65
CA LEU A 118 -22.17 -8.52 -10.98
C LEU A 118 -21.51 -9.23 -12.17
N LYS A 119 -21.21 -8.48 -13.23
CA LYS A 119 -20.58 -9.03 -14.46
C LYS A 119 -19.14 -9.53 -14.27
N GLU A 120 -18.53 -9.17 -13.15
CA GLU A 120 -17.18 -9.62 -12.78
C GLU A 120 -17.22 -10.92 -11.98
N LEU A 121 -18.38 -11.30 -11.39
CA LEU A 121 -18.56 -12.58 -10.69
C LEU A 121 -18.43 -13.74 -11.68
N LYS A 122 -17.77 -14.82 -11.28
CA LYS A 122 -17.72 -16.04 -12.08
C LYS A 122 -19.11 -16.61 -12.29
N ALA A 123 -19.34 -17.21 -13.45
CA ALA A 123 -20.58 -17.98 -13.69
C ALA A 123 -20.69 -19.11 -12.66
N GLY A 124 -21.87 -19.28 -12.07
CA GLY A 124 -22.09 -20.22 -10.95
C GLY A 124 -21.49 -19.77 -9.61
N GLY A 125 -20.90 -18.57 -9.56
CA GLY A 125 -20.33 -18.02 -8.31
C GLY A 125 -21.40 -17.70 -7.27
N THR A 126 -20.95 -17.58 -6.02
CA THR A 126 -21.84 -17.29 -4.88
C THR A 126 -22.13 -15.79 -4.80
N LEU A 127 -23.39 -15.42 -4.78
CA LEU A 127 -23.87 -14.04 -4.67
C LEU A 127 -24.64 -13.84 -3.36
N ILE A 128 -24.09 -13.03 -2.46
CA ILE A 128 -24.71 -12.70 -1.16
C ILE A 128 -25.23 -11.27 -1.21
N ILE A 129 -26.54 -11.09 -1.05
CA ILE A 129 -27.23 -9.81 -1.19
C ILE A 129 -27.88 -9.39 0.13
N ASN A 130 -27.67 -8.14 0.55
CA ASN A 130 -28.48 -7.53 1.60
C ASN A 130 -29.84 -7.10 1.04
N LYS A 131 -30.85 -7.98 1.12
CA LYS A 131 -32.19 -7.78 0.54
C LYS A 131 -32.85 -6.49 1.01
N ASN A 132 -32.66 -6.09 2.27
CA ASN A 132 -33.28 -4.88 2.83
C ASN A 132 -32.87 -3.58 2.11
N ALA A 133 -31.74 -3.58 1.40
CA ALA A 133 -31.30 -2.41 0.66
C ALA A 133 -31.98 -2.26 -0.71
N PHE A 134 -32.68 -3.30 -1.21
CA PHE A 134 -33.32 -3.34 -2.53
C PHE A 134 -34.76 -2.78 -2.45
N ASN A 135 -34.85 -1.52 -2.09
CA ASN A 135 -36.10 -0.77 -2.06
C ASN A 135 -36.23 0.14 -3.32
N PRO A 136 -37.46 0.61 -3.66
CA PRO A 136 -37.69 1.38 -4.89
C PRO A 136 -36.80 2.62 -5.05
N LYS A 137 -36.45 3.28 -3.96
CA LYS A 137 -35.55 4.44 -3.99
C LYS A 137 -34.14 4.06 -4.42
N ASN A 138 -33.57 3.03 -3.81
CA ASN A 138 -32.20 2.60 -4.08
C ASN A 138 -32.09 1.94 -5.46
N LEU A 139 -33.09 1.16 -5.88
CA LEU A 139 -33.17 0.60 -7.22
C LEU A 139 -33.15 1.70 -8.29
N LYS A 140 -33.98 2.75 -8.10
CA LYS A 140 -34.00 3.90 -9.01
C LYS A 140 -32.66 4.65 -9.05
N LEU A 141 -32.00 4.87 -7.91
CA LEU A 141 -30.68 5.52 -7.85
C LEU A 141 -29.59 4.70 -8.57
N ALA A 142 -29.67 3.37 -8.51
CA ALA A 142 -28.78 2.47 -9.23
C ALA A 142 -29.19 2.28 -10.71
N GLY A 143 -30.32 2.87 -11.13
CA GLY A 143 -30.82 2.79 -12.52
C GLY A 143 -31.36 1.41 -12.89
N TYR A 144 -32.00 0.71 -11.95
CA TYR A 144 -32.80 -0.50 -12.22
C TYR A 144 -34.25 -0.10 -12.51
N GLU A 145 -34.84 -0.75 -13.51
CA GLU A 145 -36.26 -0.63 -13.84
C GLU A 145 -37.12 -1.60 -13.03
N THR A 146 -36.58 -2.80 -12.78
CA THR A 146 -37.19 -3.88 -11.99
C THR A 146 -36.26 -4.30 -10.86
N ASP A 147 -36.77 -4.96 -9.84
CA ASP A 147 -35.95 -5.53 -8.77
C ASP A 147 -35.31 -6.85 -9.25
N PRO A 148 -34.00 -6.91 -9.47
CA PRO A 148 -33.32 -8.11 -9.94
C PRO A 148 -33.34 -9.25 -8.91
N THR A 149 -33.75 -8.99 -7.67
CA THR A 149 -33.86 -10.01 -6.64
C THR A 149 -35.21 -10.72 -6.62
N GLU A 150 -36.13 -10.32 -7.51
CA GLU A 150 -37.51 -10.86 -7.60
C GLU A 150 -37.85 -11.44 -8.98
N ASP A 151 -37.05 -11.18 -10.00
CA ASP A 151 -37.31 -11.61 -11.37
C ASP A 151 -36.71 -12.99 -11.73
N GLY A 152 -35.97 -13.63 -10.80
CA GLY A 152 -35.37 -14.95 -10.98
C GLY A 152 -34.10 -14.99 -11.84
N THR A 153 -33.74 -13.88 -12.48
CA THR A 153 -32.59 -13.85 -13.42
C THR A 153 -31.24 -14.09 -12.73
N LEU A 154 -31.11 -13.75 -11.46
CA LEU A 154 -29.87 -13.99 -10.72
C LEU A 154 -29.65 -15.48 -10.43
N ASP A 155 -30.71 -16.24 -10.14
CA ASP A 155 -30.63 -17.66 -9.82
C ASP A 155 -30.27 -18.53 -11.02
N ASP A 156 -30.55 -18.06 -12.24
CA ASP A 156 -30.19 -18.74 -13.49
C ASP A 156 -28.68 -18.81 -13.73
N TYR A 157 -27.93 -17.83 -13.19
CA TYR A 157 -26.50 -17.66 -13.48
C TYR A 157 -25.60 -17.78 -12.26
N TYR A 158 -26.15 -17.61 -11.04
CA TYR A 158 -25.38 -17.52 -9.80
C TYR A 158 -26.07 -18.30 -8.66
N GLN A 159 -25.29 -18.66 -7.65
CA GLN A 159 -25.85 -19.16 -6.40
C GLN A 159 -26.25 -17.97 -5.53
N ALA A 160 -27.46 -17.44 -5.74
CA ALA A 160 -27.90 -16.21 -5.11
C ALA A 160 -28.51 -16.46 -3.72
N HIS A 161 -28.06 -15.69 -2.73
CA HIS A 161 -28.53 -15.75 -1.34
C HIS A 161 -29.01 -14.36 -0.90
N PHE A 162 -30.30 -14.23 -0.67
CA PHE A 162 -30.96 -12.98 -0.27
C PHE A 162 -31.12 -12.96 1.24
N ILE A 163 -30.33 -12.11 1.94
CA ILE A 163 -30.28 -12.06 3.40
C ILE A 163 -30.82 -10.70 3.87
N GLU A 164 -31.78 -10.72 4.81
CA GLU A 164 -32.34 -9.50 5.45
C GLU A 164 -31.36 -8.98 6.53
N MET A 165 -30.15 -8.56 6.14
CA MET A 165 -29.06 -8.22 7.08
C MET A 165 -29.45 -7.08 8.03
N SER A 166 -30.13 -6.04 7.54
CA SER A 166 -30.56 -4.92 8.39
C SER A 166 -31.56 -5.35 9.46
N LYS A 167 -32.47 -6.25 9.14
CA LYS A 167 -33.42 -6.84 10.09
C LYS A 167 -32.70 -7.73 11.11
N LEU A 168 -31.77 -8.57 10.66
CA LEU A 168 -30.97 -9.44 11.54
C LEU A 168 -30.18 -8.63 12.57
N VAL A 169 -29.51 -7.55 12.16
CA VAL A 169 -28.74 -6.73 13.10
C VAL A 169 -29.63 -5.92 14.02
N THR A 170 -30.82 -5.50 13.58
CA THR A 170 -31.79 -4.84 14.44
C THR A 170 -32.25 -5.76 15.56
N LEU A 171 -32.59 -7.01 15.25
CA LEU A 171 -32.96 -8.01 16.25
C LEU A 171 -31.78 -8.39 17.17
N ALA A 172 -30.59 -8.56 16.61
CA ALA A 172 -29.39 -8.93 17.38
C ALA A 172 -28.92 -7.82 18.34
N CYS A 173 -29.29 -6.58 18.07
CA CYS A 173 -28.95 -5.42 18.91
C CYS A 173 -30.13 -4.92 19.77
N GLU A 174 -31.21 -5.69 19.86
CA GLU A 174 -32.34 -5.35 20.71
C GLU A 174 -31.92 -5.23 22.19
N GLY A 175 -32.32 -4.16 22.84
CA GLY A 175 -31.94 -3.86 24.23
C GLY A 175 -30.60 -3.12 24.39
N ILE A 176 -29.81 -2.90 23.32
CA ILE A 176 -28.58 -2.09 23.39
C ILE A 176 -28.93 -0.62 23.17
N GLU A 177 -28.44 0.27 24.04
CA GLU A 177 -28.67 1.72 23.96
C GLU A 177 -27.85 2.36 22.83
N LEU A 178 -28.22 2.11 21.58
CA LEU A 178 -27.62 2.70 20.38
C LEU A 178 -28.70 3.30 19.46
N SER A 179 -28.32 4.37 18.74
CA SER A 179 -29.20 4.89 17.71
C SER A 179 -29.41 3.91 16.57
N PRO A 180 -30.60 3.88 15.92
CA PRO A 180 -30.85 2.99 14.78
C PRO A 180 -29.79 3.09 13.66
N LYS A 181 -29.26 4.30 13.46
CA LYS A 181 -28.17 4.52 12.48
C LYS A 181 -26.88 3.81 12.86
N LEU A 182 -26.55 3.69 14.14
CA LEU A 182 -25.35 2.98 14.61
C LEU A 182 -25.56 1.47 14.56
N VAL A 183 -26.76 0.99 14.85
CA VAL A 183 -27.14 -0.42 14.68
C VAL A 183 -27.03 -0.81 13.19
N GLU A 184 -27.63 -0.03 12.29
CA GLU A 184 -27.58 -0.29 10.84
C GLU A 184 -26.14 -0.38 10.31
N ARG A 185 -25.20 0.35 10.89
CA ARG A 185 -23.79 0.28 10.50
C ARG A 185 -23.13 -1.06 10.81
N THR A 186 -23.67 -1.88 11.70
CA THR A 186 -23.11 -3.17 12.06
C THR A 186 -23.42 -4.28 11.03
N LYS A 187 -24.26 -4.03 10.04
CA LYS A 187 -24.63 -4.99 8.98
C LYS A 187 -23.44 -5.52 8.20
N ASN A 188 -22.36 -4.75 8.10
CA ASN A 188 -21.12 -5.19 7.50
C ASN A 188 -20.44 -6.33 8.28
N LEU A 189 -20.56 -6.34 9.62
CA LEU A 189 -20.08 -7.46 10.43
C LEU A 189 -21.03 -8.66 10.37
N CYS A 190 -22.32 -8.45 10.14
CA CYS A 190 -23.26 -9.53 9.85
C CYS A 190 -22.83 -10.25 8.54
N ALA A 191 -22.60 -9.51 7.46
CA ALA A 191 -22.09 -10.07 6.20
C ALA A 191 -20.75 -10.82 6.39
N LEU A 192 -19.85 -10.26 7.21
CA LEU A 192 -18.59 -10.89 7.57
C LEU A 192 -18.80 -12.21 8.33
N GLY A 193 -19.76 -12.25 9.27
CA GLY A 193 -20.13 -13.44 10.03
C GLY A 193 -20.59 -14.59 9.14
N VAL A 194 -21.44 -14.29 8.14
CA VAL A 194 -21.87 -15.27 7.13
C VAL A 194 -20.66 -15.88 6.41
N LEU A 195 -19.73 -15.05 5.96
CA LEU A 195 -18.52 -15.52 5.28
C LEU A 195 -17.58 -16.30 6.21
N PHE A 196 -17.50 -15.93 7.48
CA PHE A 196 -16.71 -16.68 8.46
C PHE A 196 -17.27 -18.09 8.65
N TRP A 197 -18.58 -18.26 8.64
CA TRP A 197 -19.19 -19.57 8.67
C TRP A 197 -18.90 -20.36 7.37
N ILE A 198 -19.10 -19.77 6.20
CA ILE A 198 -18.88 -20.43 4.90
C ILE A 198 -17.44 -20.93 4.76
N TYR A 199 -16.46 -20.11 5.18
CA TYR A 199 -15.03 -20.41 5.00
C TYR A 199 -14.33 -20.90 6.27
N ASP A 200 -15.08 -21.39 7.25
CA ASP A 200 -14.55 -21.97 8.48
C ASP A 200 -13.53 -21.07 9.20
N ARG A 201 -13.90 -19.80 9.43
CA ARG A 201 -13.03 -18.79 10.02
C ARG A 201 -13.37 -18.52 11.47
N PRO A 202 -12.36 -18.38 12.37
CA PRO A 202 -12.59 -18.07 13.78
C PRO A 202 -13.10 -16.62 13.96
N LEU A 203 -14.03 -16.43 14.90
CA LEU A 203 -14.61 -15.12 15.23
C LEU A 203 -13.73 -14.31 16.18
N GLU A 204 -12.98 -14.99 17.06
CA GLU A 204 -12.24 -14.43 18.18
C GLU A 204 -11.28 -13.30 17.77
N PRO A 205 -10.49 -13.43 16.68
CA PRO A 205 -9.57 -12.36 16.28
C PRO A 205 -10.29 -11.05 15.93
N THR A 206 -11.52 -11.14 15.40
CA THR A 206 -12.33 -9.96 15.09
C THR A 206 -12.96 -9.38 16.35
N ILE A 207 -13.46 -10.22 17.26
CA ILE A 207 -14.02 -9.79 18.55
C ILE A 207 -12.96 -9.10 19.40
N ASP A 208 -11.76 -9.65 19.49
CA ASP A 208 -10.66 -9.04 20.23
C ASP A 208 -10.20 -7.72 19.63
N TRP A 209 -10.22 -7.61 18.31
CA TRP A 209 -9.97 -6.34 17.65
C TRP A 209 -11.05 -5.30 17.96
N LEU A 210 -12.33 -5.68 18.00
CA LEU A 210 -13.44 -4.79 18.40
C LEU A 210 -13.24 -4.27 19.82
N LYS A 211 -12.92 -5.15 20.78
CA LYS A 211 -12.63 -4.79 22.18
C LYS A 211 -11.49 -3.78 22.26
N ASN A 212 -10.41 -4.02 21.53
CA ASN A 212 -9.24 -3.11 21.53
C ASN A 212 -9.53 -1.76 20.87
N LYS A 213 -10.27 -1.76 19.75
CA LYS A 213 -10.55 -0.53 18.99
C LYS A 213 -11.55 0.37 19.71
N PHE A 214 -12.58 -0.20 20.30
CA PHE A 214 -13.68 0.51 20.93
C PHE A 214 -13.70 0.40 22.45
N LYS A 215 -12.55 0.15 23.10
CA LYS A 215 -12.39 -0.11 24.53
C LYS A 215 -13.17 0.83 25.47
N ASN A 216 -13.49 2.06 25.04
CA ASN A 216 -14.22 3.06 25.80
C ASN A 216 -15.71 3.18 25.37
N LYS A 217 -16.24 2.23 24.58
CA LYS A 217 -17.59 2.24 24.03
C LYS A 217 -18.15 0.81 24.04
N PRO A 218 -18.50 0.28 25.22
CA PRO A 218 -18.95 -1.10 25.38
C PRO A 218 -20.17 -1.45 24.52
N GLU A 219 -21.13 -0.52 24.37
CA GLU A 219 -22.33 -0.72 23.57
C GLU A 219 -21.99 -0.96 22.08
N ILE A 220 -20.94 -0.27 21.58
CA ILE A 220 -20.46 -0.47 20.19
C ILE A 220 -19.77 -1.84 20.06
N ILE A 221 -19.02 -2.27 21.08
CA ILE A 221 -18.39 -3.60 21.08
C ILE A 221 -19.47 -4.67 21.05
N GLU A 222 -20.46 -4.55 21.93
CA GLU A 222 -21.56 -5.51 22.06
C GLU A 222 -22.36 -5.60 20.75
N ALA A 223 -22.83 -4.48 20.21
CA ALA A 223 -23.61 -4.44 18.97
C ALA A 223 -22.86 -5.06 17.77
N ASN A 224 -21.57 -4.73 17.62
CA ASN A 224 -20.76 -5.30 16.54
C ASN A 224 -20.49 -6.79 16.74
N THR A 225 -20.29 -7.23 17.97
CA THR A 225 -20.12 -8.67 18.31
C THR A 225 -21.41 -9.44 18.05
N ASN A 226 -22.55 -8.89 18.46
CA ASN A 226 -23.86 -9.51 18.23
C ASN A 226 -24.17 -9.60 16.73
N ALA A 227 -23.88 -8.56 15.95
CA ALA A 227 -24.06 -8.58 14.50
C ALA A 227 -23.18 -9.63 13.81
N LEU A 228 -21.91 -9.78 14.25
CA LEU A 228 -20.99 -10.80 13.73
C LEU A 228 -21.51 -12.21 14.03
N ASN A 229 -21.93 -12.45 15.28
CA ASN A 229 -22.49 -13.72 15.71
C ASN A 229 -23.81 -14.03 14.98
N ALA A 230 -24.68 -13.03 14.80
CA ALA A 230 -25.93 -13.20 14.08
C ALA A 230 -25.70 -13.65 12.63
N GLY A 231 -24.73 -13.07 11.94
CA GLY A 231 -24.34 -13.50 10.59
C GLY A 231 -23.77 -14.91 10.57
N TYR A 232 -22.91 -15.26 11.51
CA TYR A 232 -22.33 -16.60 11.62
C TYR A 232 -23.42 -17.67 11.89
N ASN A 233 -24.28 -17.43 12.88
CA ASN A 233 -25.38 -18.33 13.22
C ASN A 233 -26.42 -18.43 12.11
N TYR A 234 -26.65 -17.34 11.36
CA TYR A 234 -27.50 -17.38 10.17
C TYR A 234 -26.96 -18.34 9.12
N GLY A 235 -25.66 -18.31 8.86
CA GLY A 235 -25.01 -19.28 7.96
C GLY A 235 -25.22 -20.74 8.41
N GLU A 236 -25.23 -20.99 9.72
CA GLU A 236 -25.43 -22.31 10.31
C GLU A 236 -26.90 -22.78 10.27
N THR A 237 -27.85 -21.89 10.54
CA THR A 237 -29.25 -22.24 10.78
C THR A 237 -30.15 -22.12 9.55
N ALA A 238 -29.80 -21.25 8.59
CA ALA A 238 -30.69 -20.91 7.48
C ALA A 238 -30.76 -22.00 6.38
N GLU A 239 -30.02 -23.10 6.50
CA GLU A 239 -29.94 -24.17 5.48
C GLU A 239 -29.60 -23.70 4.04
N LEU A 240 -29.28 -22.43 3.88
CA LEU A 240 -28.92 -21.82 2.59
C LEU A 240 -27.54 -22.27 2.08
N PHE A 241 -26.68 -22.65 3.01
CA PHE A 241 -25.34 -23.15 2.70
C PHE A 241 -25.22 -24.60 3.16
N THR A 242 -25.17 -25.51 2.23
CA THR A 242 -25.04 -26.95 2.51
C THR A 242 -23.60 -27.40 2.70
N THR A 243 -22.65 -26.55 2.32
CA THR A 243 -21.22 -26.85 2.33
C THR A 243 -20.44 -25.73 3.00
N ARG A 244 -19.49 -26.10 3.86
CA ARG A 244 -18.42 -25.21 4.36
C ARG A 244 -17.16 -25.50 3.57
N TYR A 245 -16.44 -24.45 3.24
CA TYR A 245 -15.20 -24.52 2.49
C TYR A 245 -14.00 -24.29 3.40
N VAL A 246 -12.97 -25.11 3.21
CA VAL A 246 -11.71 -24.98 3.94
C VAL A 246 -10.60 -24.68 2.93
N VAL A 247 -9.86 -23.61 3.17
CA VAL A 247 -8.60 -23.32 2.46
C VAL A 247 -7.47 -23.56 3.45
N GLU A 248 -6.66 -24.58 3.17
CA GLU A 248 -5.57 -25.02 4.02
C GLU A 248 -4.47 -23.95 4.17
N LYS A 249 -3.59 -24.14 5.14
CA LYS A 249 -2.43 -23.26 5.34
C LYS A 249 -1.51 -23.30 4.13
N ALA A 250 -1.03 -22.14 3.73
CA ALA A 250 0.00 -22.03 2.69
C ALA A 250 1.37 -22.51 3.23
N LYS A 251 2.17 -23.09 2.34
CA LYS A 251 3.54 -23.56 2.67
C LYS A 251 4.52 -22.38 2.64
N LEU A 252 4.30 -21.39 3.51
CA LEU A 252 5.20 -20.25 3.65
C LEU A 252 6.48 -20.65 4.40
N PRO A 253 7.65 -20.03 4.09
CA PRO A 253 8.88 -20.22 4.86
C PRO A 253 8.67 -19.92 6.34
N ALA A 254 9.40 -20.64 7.21
CA ALA A 254 9.35 -20.36 8.64
C ALA A 254 9.88 -18.94 8.94
N GLY A 255 9.13 -18.17 9.74
CA GLY A 255 9.50 -16.80 10.05
C GLY A 255 8.43 -16.05 10.82
N ARG A 256 8.69 -14.76 11.05
CA ARG A 256 7.72 -13.83 11.61
C ARG A 256 7.05 -13.05 10.49
N TYR A 257 5.75 -13.15 10.40
CA TYR A 257 4.97 -12.51 9.34
C TYR A 257 4.11 -11.37 9.90
N ARG A 258 3.85 -10.43 9.04
CA ARG A 258 2.87 -9.37 9.23
C ARG A 258 2.08 -9.19 7.93
N ASN A 259 0.78 -8.98 8.03
CA ASN A 259 0.02 -8.48 6.88
C ASN A 259 0.45 -7.04 6.60
N MET A 260 1.01 -6.78 5.41
CA MET A 260 1.69 -5.54 5.07
C MET A 260 1.10 -4.91 3.81
N ASN A 261 0.73 -3.62 3.90
CA ASN A 261 0.45 -2.84 2.70
C ASN A 261 1.68 -2.02 2.26
N GLY A 262 1.72 -1.66 0.98
CA GLY A 262 2.90 -1.00 0.43
C GLY A 262 3.18 0.38 1.00
N THR A 263 2.16 1.16 1.38
CA THR A 263 2.38 2.44 2.07
C THR A 263 3.15 2.26 3.37
N LEU A 264 2.74 1.31 4.20
CA LEU A 264 3.43 1.04 5.47
C LEU A 264 4.81 0.42 5.23
N ALA A 265 4.95 -0.45 4.22
CA ALA A 265 6.22 -1.03 3.82
C ALA A 265 7.21 0.06 3.38
N THR A 266 6.78 1.00 2.54
CA THR A 266 7.55 2.20 2.15
C THR A 266 8.01 2.99 3.37
N CYS A 267 7.10 3.31 4.30
CA CYS A 267 7.44 4.06 5.50
C CYS A 267 8.43 3.30 6.40
N LEU A 268 8.31 1.98 6.52
CA LEU A 268 9.25 1.15 7.27
C LEU A 268 10.61 1.07 6.57
N GLY A 269 10.66 1.06 5.23
CA GLY A 269 11.90 1.15 4.46
C GLY A 269 12.65 2.46 4.75
N LEU A 270 11.94 3.59 4.77
CA LEU A 270 12.49 4.89 5.17
C LEU A 270 12.99 4.89 6.61
N LEU A 271 12.24 4.31 7.55
CA LEU A 271 12.65 4.20 8.95
C LEU A 271 13.91 3.34 9.11
N ALA A 272 13.97 2.20 8.41
CA ALA A 272 15.15 1.34 8.41
C ALA A 272 16.38 2.06 7.83
N ALA A 273 16.20 2.90 6.80
CA ALA A 273 17.25 3.74 6.25
C ALA A 273 17.80 4.74 7.28
N VAL A 274 16.92 5.39 8.06
CA VAL A 274 17.32 6.27 9.17
C VAL A 274 18.14 5.51 10.21
N GLU A 275 17.66 4.36 10.64
CA GLU A 275 18.31 3.55 11.66
C GLU A 275 19.68 3.01 11.22
N LYS A 276 19.81 2.61 9.98
CA LYS A 276 21.07 2.08 9.44
C LYS A 276 22.08 3.18 9.10
N SER A 277 21.63 4.26 8.48
CA SER A 277 22.49 5.38 8.08
C SER A 277 22.89 6.29 9.24
N LYS A 278 22.16 6.28 10.35
CA LYS A 278 22.25 7.25 11.46
C LYS A 278 22.01 8.71 11.02
N MET A 279 21.44 8.92 9.86
CA MET A 279 21.07 10.25 9.37
C MET A 279 19.67 10.64 9.87
N SER A 280 19.40 11.93 9.98
CA SER A 280 18.01 12.40 10.03
C SER A 280 17.36 12.28 8.66
N LEU A 281 16.04 12.10 8.62
CA LEU A 281 15.24 12.11 7.41
C LEU A 281 14.26 13.27 7.44
N THR A 282 14.16 14.00 6.34
CA THR A 282 13.15 15.02 6.14
C THR A 282 12.24 14.63 4.98
N PHE A 283 11.01 14.30 5.32
CA PHE A 283 9.95 14.07 4.34
C PHE A 283 9.21 15.39 4.09
N ALA A 284 9.21 15.86 2.86
CA ALA A 284 8.48 17.06 2.48
C ALA A 284 7.58 16.78 1.27
N GLY A 285 6.30 17.14 1.37
CA GLY A 285 5.35 16.88 0.28
C GLY A 285 4.03 17.61 0.44
N TYR A 286 3.24 17.56 -0.63
CA TYR A 286 1.89 18.08 -0.70
C TYR A 286 0.91 16.90 -0.75
N PRO A 287 -0.24 16.95 -0.03
CA PRO A 287 -1.20 15.86 -0.01
C PRO A 287 -1.82 15.60 -1.37
N ILE A 288 -1.69 14.37 -1.86
CA ILE A 288 -2.30 13.90 -3.10
C ILE A 288 -2.64 12.40 -2.98
N THR A 289 -3.81 12.01 -3.46
CA THR A 289 -4.20 10.59 -3.52
C THR A 289 -3.39 9.88 -4.63
N PRO A 290 -2.83 8.67 -4.35
CA PRO A 290 -2.87 7.89 -3.10
C PRO A 290 -1.66 8.11 -2.16
N ALA A 291 -0.74 9.03 -2.46
CA ALA A 291 0.54 9.22 -1.76
C ALA A 291 0.42 9.83 -0.35
N SER A 292 -0.71 10.49 -0.01
CA SER A 292 -0.89 11.23 1.26
C SER A 292 -0.66 10.36 2.51
N ASN A 293 -0.96 9.07 2.43
CA ASN A 293 -0.83 8.17 3.57
C ASN A 293 0.63 7.99 4.04
N ILE A 294 1.62 8.25 3.18
CA ILE A 294 3.05 8.23 3.55
C ILE A 294 3.31 9.38 4.54
N LEU A 295 2.90 10.62 4.20
CA LEU A 295 3.03 11.78 5.08
C LEU A 295 2.31 11.54 6.43
N HIS A 296 1.07 11.06 6.38
CA HIS A 296 0.28 10.79 7.60
C HIS A 296 0.95 9.74 8.50
N THR A 297 1.52 8.70 7.94
CA THR A 297 2.20 7.65 8.69
C THR A 297 3.49 8.18 9.32
N LEU A 298 4.33 8.86 8.55
CA LEU A 298 5.62 9.38 9.00
C LEU A 298 5.45 10.48 10.06
N SER A 299 4.40 11.29 9.99
CA SER A 299 4.13 12.37 10.96
C SER A 299 3.94 11.84 12.39
N ASN A 300 3.57 10.57 12.55
CA ASN A 300 3.47 9.91 13.86
C ASN A 300 4.83 9.36 14.37
N TRP A 301 5.89 9.39 13.55
CA TRP A 301 7.17 8.75 13.84
C TRP A 301 8.31 9.75 14.12
N LYS A 302 7.98 10.97 14.53
CA LYS A 302 8.94 12.05 14.86
C LYS A 302 10.06 11.62 15.81
N LYS A 303 9.73 10.76 16.79
CA LYS A 303 10.69 10.25 17.79
C LYS A 303 11.80 9.36 17.19
N PHE A 304 11.69 8.94 15.94
CA PHE A 304 12.68 8.13 15.25
C PHE A 304 13.59 8.94 14.30
N GLY A 305 13.74 10.24 14.52
CA GLY A 305 14.60 11.09 13.69
C GLY A 305 13.96 11.51 12.35
N ILE A 306 12.65 11.28 12.19
CA ILE A 306 11.91 11.65 10.99
C ILE A 306 11.25 13.02 11.20
N LYS A 307 11.58 13.96 10.33
CA LYS A 307 10.93 15.27 10.22
C LYS A 307 9.95 15.24 9.07
N THR A 308 8.76 15.81 9.26
CA THR A 308 7.75 15.92 8.22
C THR A 308 7.37 17.37 8.00
N PHE A 309 7.28 17.75 6.74
CA PHE A 309 6.87 19.09 6.31
C PHE A 309 5.78 18.96 5.24
N GLN A 310 4.59 19.50 5.52
CA GLN A 310 3.54 19.65 4.52
C GLN A 310 3.74 20.98 3.82
N ALA A 311 4.09 20.91 2.53
CA ALA A 311 4.26 22.06 1.69
C ALA A 311 2.92 22.61 1.16
N GLU A 312 2.94 23.81 0.60
CA GLU A 312 1.77 24.43 -0.02
C GLU A 312 1.43 23.87 -1.40
N ASP A 313 2.45 23.31 -2.10
CA ASP A 313 2.33 22.63 -3.38
C ASP A 313 3.46 21.59 -3.59
N GLU A 314 3.43 20.91 -4.72
CA GLU A 314 4.40 19.88 -5.07
C GLU A 314 5.80 20.42 -5.31
N ILE A 315 5.92 21.65 -5.84
CA ILE A 315 7.19 22.31 -6.16
C ILE A 315 7.91 22.66 -4.85
N ALA A 316 7.21 23.31 -3.92
CA ALA A 316 7.72 23.60 -2.58
C ALA A 316 8.10 22.32 -1.82
N GLY A 317 7.34 21.22 -2.01
CA GLY A 317 7.62 19.91 -1.41
C GLY A 317 8.98 19.35 -1.81
N ILE A 318 9.29 19.28 -3.10
CA ILE A 318 10.60 18.77 -3.55
C ILE A 318 11.72 19.77 -3.23
N GLY A 319 11.45 21.09 -3.31
CA GLY A 319 12.42 22.12 -2.93
C GLY A 319 12.87 22.01 -1.48
N ALA A 320 11.92 21.77 -0.55
CA ALA A 320 12.21 21.55 0.86
C ALA A 320 13.00 20.24 1.10
N ALA A 321 12.70 19.16 0.37
CA ALA A 321 13.46 17.91 0.44
C ALA A 321 14.90 18.10 -0.06
N LEU A 322 15.09 18.84 -1.16
CA LEU A 322 16.41 19.18 -1.69
C LEU A 322 17.21 20.03 -0.71
N GLY A 323 16.59 21.07 -0.13
CA GLY A 323 17.22 21.91 0.89
C GLY A 323 17.63 21.11 2.14
N ALA A 324 16.80 20.17 2.57
CA ALA A 324 17.14 19.27 3.67
C ALA A 324 18.34 18.38 3.32
N SER A 325 18.41 17.87 2.09
CA SER A 325 19.56 17.10 1.59
C SER A 325 20.84 17.96 1.57
N PHE A 326 20.77 19.18 1.11
CA PHE A 326 21.90 20.12 1.18
C PHE A 326 22.39 20.29 2.63
N GLY A 327 21.46 20.34 3.60
CA GLY A 327 21.76 20.44 5.04
C GLY A 327 22.19 19.12 5.70
N GLY A 328 22.45 18.04 4.95
CA GLY A 328 22.93 16.76 5.49
C GLY A 328 21.85 15.82 6.03
N SER A 329 20.57 16.06 5.73
CA SER A 329 19.47 15.14 6.02
C SER A 329 19.13 14.31 4.78
N LEU A 330 18.62 13.11 4.93
CA LEU A 330 18.05 12.38 3.79
C LEU A 330 16.74 13.05 3.36
N GLY A 331 16.75 13.69 2.19
CA GLY A 331 15.58 14.34 1.60
C GLY A 331 14.67 13.35 0.93
N VAL A 332 13.38 13.37 1.27
CA VAL A 332 12.36 12.46 0.68
C VAL A 332 11.11 13.25 0.32
N THR A 333 10.55 12.98 -0.83
CA THR A 333 9.23 13.51 -1.25
C THR A 333 8.41 12.41 -1.88
N ALA A 334 7.09 12.52 -1.78
CA ALA A 334 6.17 11.62 -2.46
C ALA A 334 5.07 12.42 -3.18
N SER A 335 4.62 11.88 -4.32
CA SER A 335 3.50 12.43 -5.09
C SER A 335 2.88 11.35 -5.98
N SER A 336 2.06 11.77 -6.93
CA SER A 336 1.48 10.96 -7.99
C SER A 336 1.73 11.67 -9.33
N GLY A 337 1.44 11.04 -10.45
CA GLY A 337 1.73 11.51 -11.82
C GLY A 337 1.69 13.02 -12.05
N PRO A 338 0.57 13.72 -11.79
CA PRO A 338 0.50 15.16 -12.02
C PRO A 338 1.49 15.97 -11.15
N GLY A 339 1.66 15.55 -9.88
CA GLY A 339 2.62 16.23 -8.99
C GLY A 339 4.07 15.90 -9.34
N ILE A 340 4.37 14.74 -9.90
CA ILE A 340 5.71 14.40 -10.42
C ILE A 340 6.05 15.31 -11.62
N ALA A 341 5.06 15.57 -12.49
CA ALA A 341 5.25 16.51 -13.60
C ALA A 341 5.62 17.91 -13.10
N LEU A 342 4.95 18.42 -12.07
CA LEU A 342 5.26 19.72 -11.45
C LEU A 342 6.64 19.76 -10.78
N LYS A 343 7.16 18.62 -10.33
CA LYS A 343 8.49 18.50 -9.71
C LYS A 343 9.65 18.48 -10.72
N GLY A 344 9.37 18.49 -12.02
CA GLY A 344 10.36 18.27 -13.09
C GLY A 344 11.59 19.17 -13.00
N GLU A 345 11.42 20.49 -12.79
CA GLU A 345 12.54 21.42 -12.66
C GLU A 345 13.41 21.14 -11.43
N PHE A 346 12.80 20.96 -10.27
CA PHE A 346 13.57 20.62 -9.05
C PHE A 346 14.24 19.25 -9.13
N LEU A 347 13.70 18.31 -9.89
CA LEU A 347 14.35 17.03 -10.16
C LEU A 347 15.64 17.26 -11.00
N GLY A 348 15.57 18.12 -12.02
CA GLY A 348 16.74 18.58 -12.77
C GLY A 348 17.75 19.30 -11.88
N LEU A 349 17.29 20.21 -11.02
CA LEU A 349 18.15 20.90 -10.05
C LEU A 349 18.81 19.92 -9.07
N THR A 350 18.09 18.92 -8.58
CA THR A 350 18.64 17.89 -7.68
C THR A 350 19.75 17.11 -8.38
N LEU A 351 19.56 16.77 -9.65
CA LEU A 351 20.53 16.04 -10.45
C LEU A 351 21.79 16.86 -10.69
N ILE A 352 21.66 18.13 -11.12
CA ILE A 352 22.82 18.96 -11.44
C ILE A 352 23.60 19.42 -10.19
N THR A 353 22.92 19.53 -9.03
CA THR A 353 23.57 19.80 -7.75
C THR A 353 24.14 18.53 -7.10
N GLU A 354 23.81 17.38 -7.65
CA GLU A 354 24.27 16.07 -7.18
C GLU A 354 24.02 15.88 -5.67
N LEU A 355 22.77 15.98 -5.27
CA LEU A 355 22.32 15.78 -3.90
C LEU A 355 21.39 14.55 -3.80
N PRO A 356 21.45 13.77 -2.71
CA PRO A 356 20.61 12.61 -2.54
C PRO A 356 19.18 13.00 -2.18
N VAL A 357 18.23 12.72 -3.06
CA VAL A 357 16.79 12.88 -2.80
C VAL A 357 16.04 11.65 -3.29
N VAL A 358 15.17 11.10 -2.48
CA VAL A 358 14.28 10.00 -2.89
C VAL A 358 12.91 10.56 -3.26
N ILE A 359 12.48 10.29 -4.49
CA ILE A 359 11.21 10.74 -5.03
C ILE A 359 10.31 9.52 -5.22
N ILE A 360 9.26 9.40 -4.42
CA ILE A 360 8.32 8.28 -4.47
C ILE A 360 7.13 8.69 -5.33
N ASN A 361 6.96 8.03 -6.47
CA ASN A 361 5.81 8.18 -7.35
C ASN A 361 4.81 7.05 -7.09
N VAL A 362 3.71 7.38 -6.42
CA VAL A 362 2.58 6.46 -6.26
C VAL A 362 1.62 6.70 -7.42
N GLN A 363 1.79 5.93 -8.49
CA GLN A 363 1.10 6.11 -9.76
C GLN A 363 -0.42 5.94 -9.65
N ARG A 364 -1.16 6.65 -10.48
CA ARG A 364 -2.61 6.59 -10.60
C ARG A 364 -3.04 6.86 -12.04
N GLY A 365 -4.30 6.58 -12.36
CA GLY A 365 -4.85 6.86 -13.69
C GLY A 365 -4.69 8.32 -14.10
N GLY A 366 -4.07 8.52 -15.28
CA GLY A 366 -3.82 9.81 -15.92
C GLY A 366 -4.72 10.01 -17.16
N PRO A 367 -4.42 11.00 -18.01
CA PRO A 367 -3.50 12.14 -17.81
C PRO A 367 -4.04 13.22 -16.88
N SER A 368 -3.17 14.20 -16.50
CA SER A 368 -3.48 15.30 -15.56
C SER A 368 -3.96 14.75 -14.20
N THR A 369 -5.02 15.31 -13.62
CA THR A 369 -5.62 14.81 -12.37
C THR A 369 -6.24 13.44 -12.53
N GLY A 370 -6.67 13.08 -13.74
CA GLY A 370 -7.10 11.76 -14.17
C GLY A 370 -8.13 11.09 -13.26
N LEU A 371 -7.81 9.89 -12.83
CA LEU A 371 -8.62 9.06 -11.94
C LEU A 371 -7.90 8.85 -10.60
N PRO A 372 -8.07 9.71 -9.61
CA PRO A 372 -7.26 9.74 -8.40
C PRO A 372 -7.24 8.44 -7.59
N THR A 373 -8.32 7.66 -7.65
CA THR A 373 -8.49 6.42 -6.88
C THR A 373 -8.24 5.16 -7.70
N LYS A 374 -7.97 5.29 -9.00
CA LYS A 374 -7.76 4.14 -9.90
C LYS A 374 -6.28 3.92 -10.18
N THR A 375 -5.88 2.66 -10.14
CA THR A 375 -4.49 2.24 -10.38
C THR A 375 -4.14 2.28 -11.85
N GLU A 376 -2.97 2.83 -12.15
CA GLU A 376 -2.34 2.77 -13.46
C GLU A 376 -0.82 2.79 -13.28
N GLN A 377 -0.06 2.21 -14.22
CA GLN A 377 1.41 2.17 -14.22
C GLN A 377 1.96 2.78 -15.52
N SER A 378 1.60 4.03 -15.80
CA SER A 378 1.92 4.71 -17.06
C SER A 378 3.04 5.73 -16.98
N ASP A 379 3.64 5.95 -15.80
CA ASP A 379 4.60 7.03 -15.57
C ASP A 379 6.07 6.65 -15.82
N LEU A 380 6.36 5.44 -16.31
CA LEU A 380 7.74 4.97 -16.51
C LEU A 380 8.54 5.87 -17.46
N PHE A 381 7.99 6.23 -18.61
CA PHE A 381 8.68 7.11 -19.55
C PHE A 381 8.86 8.54 -19.00
N GLN A 382 7.89 9.05 -18.24
CA GLN A 382 8.05 10.31 -17.53
C GLN A 382 9.20 10.22 -16.51
N ALA A 383 9.27 9.13 -15.75
CA ALA A 383 10.33 8.92 -14.75
C ALA A 383 11.71 8.79 -15.38
N VAL A 384 11.84 8.16 -16.54
CA VAL A 384 13.12 7.93 -17.21
C VAL A 384 13.53 9.12 -18.09
N TYR A 385 12.59 9.71 -18.86
CA TYR A 385 12.90 10.69 -19.91
C TYR A 385 12.22 12.05 -19.75
N GLY A 386 11.32 12.20 -18.79
CA GLY A 386 10.44 13.39 -18.68
C GLY A 386 11.10 14.63 -18.09
N ARG A 387 12.33 14.97 -18.50
CA ARG A 387 13.07 16.17 -18.07
C ARG A 387 13.73 16.86 -19.24
N ASN A 388 14.07 18.12 -19.04
CA ASN A 388 14.89 18.86 -20.00
C ASN A 388 16.37 18.47 -19.88
N GLY A 389 17.10 18.49 -20.99
CA GLY A 389 18.53 18.18 -21.09
C GLY A 389 18.85 16.71 -20.83
N ASP A 390 20.14 16.39 -20.83
CA ASP A 390 20.66 15.06 -20.50
C ASP A 390 20.67 14.84 -18.98
N ALA A 391 19.57 14.31 -18.47
CA ALA A 391 19.30 14.20 -17.03
C ALA A 391 19.08 12.73 -16.59
N PRO A 392 20.11 11.87 -16.63
CA PRO A 392 20.01 10.49 -16.24
C PRO A 392 19.68 10.35 -14.75
N THR A 393 18.61 9.65 -14.45
CA THR A 393 18.14 9.44 -13.08
C THR A 393 17.85 7.95 -12.87
N PRO A 394 18.36 7.32 -11.80
CA PRO A 394 18.00 5.95 -11.49
C PRO A 394 16.52 5.85 -11.16
N VAL A 395 15.87 4.82 -11.71
CA VAL A 395 14.46 4.51 -11.47
C VAL A 395 14.37 3.08 -10.99
N VAL A 396 13.72 2.87 -9.87
CA VAL A 396 13.43 1.54 -9.30
C VAL A 396 11.94 1.38 -9.10
N ALA A 397 11.44 0.16 -9.22
CA ALA A 397 10.02 -0.14 -9.08
C ALA A 397 9.80 -1.29 -8.11
N ALA A 398 8.82 -1.13 -7.22
CA ALA A 398 8.38 -2.21 -6.35
C ALA A 398 7.47 -3.18 -7.13
N THR A 399 7.57 -4.47 -6.82
CA THR A 399 6.81 -5.54 -7.47
C THR A 399 5.61 -6.00 -6.66
N THR A 400 5.67 -5.89 -5.34
CA THR A 400 4.60 -6.28 -4.41
C THR A 400 4.46 -5.27 -3.28
N PRO A 401 3.36 -5.28 -2.50
CA PRO A 401 3.23 -4.42 -1.34
C PRO A 401 4.39 -4.54 -0.33
N GLY A 402 4.84 -5.76 -0.05
CA GLY A 402 5.97 -5.99 0.87
C GLY A 402 7.30 -5.56 0.29
N ASP A 403 7.49 -5.71 -1.02
CA ASP A 403 8.70 -5.30 -1.74
C ASP A 403 8.92 -3.77 -1.72
N CYS A 404 7.88 -2.98 -1.50
CA CYS A 404 8.00 -1.54 -1.27
C CYS A 404 8.98 -1.20 -0.12
N PHE A 405 9.14 -2.10 0.87
CA PHE A 405 10.11 -1.94 1.96
C PHE A 405 11.56 -1.94 1.43
N VAL A 406 11.93 -3.01 0.74
CA VAL A 406 13.31 -3.18 0.24
C VAL A 406 13.63 -2.17 -0.84
N THR A 407 12.71 -1.98 -1.79
CA THR A 407 12.87 -1.01 -2.89
C THR A 407 13.12 0.40 -2.36
N THR A 408 12.35 0.83 -1.35
CA THR A 408 12.53 2.16 -0.74
C THR A 408 13.82 2.25 0.07
N TYR A 409 14.16 1.20 0.83
CA TYR A 409 15.40 1.13 1.60
C TYR A 409 16.63 1.26 0.68
N GLU A 410 16.69 0.46 -0.39
CA GLU A 410 17.77 0.48 -1.37
C GLU A 410 17.82 1.80 -2.15
N ALA A 411 16.67 2.40 -2.46
CA ALA A 411 16.63 3.74 -3.06
C ALA A 411 17.32 4.78 -2.17
N CYS A 412 17.08 4.74 -0.86
CA CYS A 412 17.77 5.62 0.09
C CYS A 412 19.28 5.37 0.11
N ARG A 413 19.69 4.10 0.13
CA ARG A 413 21.11 3.70 0.17
C ARG A 413 21.83 4.15 -1.10
N ILE A 414 21.25 3.91 -2.26
CA ILE A 414 21.81 4.29 -3.55
C ILE A 414 21.89 5.82 -3.68
N ALA A 415 20.82 6.54 -3.30
CA ALA A 415 20.81 8.00 -3.36
C ALA A 415 21.98 8.60 -2.58
N VAL A 416 22.21 8.14 -1.36
CA VAL A 416 23.30 8.61 -0.48
C VAL A 416 24.67 8.25 -1.04
N LYS A 417 24.88 6.98 -1.42
CA LYS A 417 26.17 6.49 -1.90
C LYS A 417 26.62 7.17 -3.19
N TYR A 418 25.68 7.41 -4.11
CA TYR A 418 25.98 7.98 -5.42
C TYR A 418 25.72 9.49 -5.51
N MET A 419 25.27 10.12 -4.43
CA MET A 419 24.94 11.55 -4.42
C MET A 419 24.07 11.92 -5.64
N THR A 420 22.89 11.33 -5.75
CA THR A 420 22.01 11.49 -6.91
C THR A 420 20.54 11.35 -6.49
N PRO A 421 19.59 12.03 -7.17
CA PRO A 421 18.18 11.73 -6.97
C PRO A 421 17.88 10.30 -7.44
N ILE A 422 16.86 9.68 -6.85
CA ILE A 422 16.33 8.40 -7.28
C ILE A 422 14.81 8.42 -7.29
N ILE A 423 14.19 7.84 -8.31
CA ILE A 423 12.74 7.73 -8.41
C ILE A 423 12.32 6.30 -8.05
N VAL A 424 11.40 6.20 -7.10
CA VAL A 424 10.74 4.94 -6.73
C VAL A 424 9.36 4.92 -7.35
N LEU A 425 9.10 3.98 -8.27
CA LEU A 425 7.77 3.75 -8.83
C LEU A 425 7.03 2.73 -7.97
N THR A 426 5.87 3.12 -7.52
CA THR A 426 4.83 2.29 -6.96
C THR A 426 3.50 2.75 -7.53
N ASP A 427 2.37 2.25 -7.08
CA ASP A 427 1.04 2.63 -7.59
C ASP A 427 -0.05 2.48 -6.53
N GLY A 428 -1.28 2.85 -6.87
CA GLY A 428 -2.42 2.81 -5.97
C GLY A 428 -2.75 1.39 -5.48
N TYR A 429 -2.52 0.36 -6.29
CA TYR A 429 -2.70 -1.03 -5.88
C TYR A 429 -1.63 -1.44 -4.85
N LEU A 430 -0.35 -1.27 -5.18
CA LEU A 430 0.74 -1.62 -4.26
C LEU A 430 0.63 -0.86 -2.93
N ALA A 431 0.30 0.43 -2.98
CA ALA A 431 0.17 1.27 -1.80
C ALA A 431 -0.91 0.79 -0.82
N ASN A 432 -2.06 0.34 -1.33
CA ASN A 432 -3.24 -0.01 -0.54
C ASN A 432 -3.45 -1.53 -0.39
N GLY A 433 -3.02 -2.33 -1.37
CA GLY A 433 -3.05 -3.78 -1.32
C GLY A 433 -2.15 -4.34 -0.22
N SER A 434 -2.46 -5.52 0.27
CA SER A 434 -1.68 -6.15 1.33
C SER A 434 -1.41 -7.63 1.05
N GLU A 435 -0.31 -8.11 1.62
CA GLU A 435 0.15 -9.50 1.54
C GLU A 435 0.81 -9.92 2.86
N PRO A 436 0.96 -11.24 3.14
CA PRO A 436 1.77 -11.73 4.23
C PRO A 436 3.25 -11.44 3.94
N TRP A 437 3.83 -10.53 4.68
CA TRP A 437 5.22 -10.12 4.54
C TRP A 437 6.06 -10.67 5.69
N MET A 438 7.09 -11.43 5.34
CA MET A 438 8.06 -11.92 6.31
C MET A 438 8.98 -10.77 6.73
N ILE A 439 9.01 -10.47 8.03
CA ILE A 439 9.83 -9.40 8.59
C ILE A 439 11.30 -9.79 8.43
N PRO A 440 12.11 -9.01 7.68
CA PRO A 440 13.54 -9.30 7.52
C PRO A 440 14.30 -9.09 8.83
N ASP A 441 15.42 -9.82 9.01
CA ASP A 441 16.38 -9.45 10.05
C ASP A 441 17.13 -8.17 9.61
N SER A 442 17.35 -7.27 10.55
CA SER A 442 18.10 -6.03 10.27
C SER A 442 19.54 -6.29 9.81
N LYS A 443 20.09 -7.47 10.11
CA LYS A 443 21.43 -7.89 9.66
C LYS A 443 21.47 -8.23 8.17
N ASP A 444 20.32 -8.58 7.59
CA ASP A 444 20.23 -8.92 6.16
C ASP A 444 20.09 -7.67 5.27
N LEU A 445 19.94 -6.49 5.88
CA LEU A 445 19.89 -5.24 5.14
C LEU A 445 21.31 -4.73 4.88
N ASN A 446 21.57 -4.30 3.65
CA ASN A 446 22.83 -3.69 3.24
C ASN A 446 23.15 -2.45 4.11
N ASP A 447 24.41 -2.27 4.47
CA ASP A 447 24.83 -1.10 5.24
C ASP A 447 24.86 0.17 4.39
N PHE A 448 24.74 1.32 5.04
CA PHE A 448 24.89 2.63 4.42
C PHE A 448 26.35 3.07 4.50
N ASP A 449 26.84 3.56 3.37
CA ASP A 449 28.12 4.27 3.30
C ASP A 449 27.83 5.78 3.33
N VAL A 450 27.78 6.34 4.53
CA VAL A 450 27.53 7.78 4.75
C VAL A 450 28.84 8.43 5.13
N SER A 451 29.33 9.31 4.27
CA SER A 451 30.54 10.09 4.52
C SER A 451 30.29 11.57 4.31
N PHE A 452 30.29 12.33 5.40
CA PHE A 452 30.34 13.78 5.33
C PHE A 452 31.80 14.23 5.31
N GLU A 453 32.08 15.24 4.47
CA GLU A 453 33.42 15.81 4.38
C GLU A 453 33.76 16.55 5.67
N LYS A 454 34.96 16.29 6.18
CA LYS A 454 35.47 16.95 7.40
C LYS A 454 35.99 18.32 7.04
N GLY A 455 35.91 19.25 8.00
CA GLY A 455 36.43 20.58 7.83
C GLY A 455 37.90 20.60 7.38
N ASN A 456 38.25 21.55 6.52
CA ASN A 456 39.60 21.69 6.02
C ASN A 456 40.32 22.75 6.88
N GLU A 457 41.44 22.37 7.46
CA GLU A 457 42.32 23.26 8.23
C GLU A 457 43.55 23.73 7.43
N THR A 458 43.65 23.29 6.17
CA THR A 458 44.74 23.68 5.25
C THR A 458 44.31 24.89 4.42
N ASP A 459 45.29 25.58 3.82
CA ASP A 459 45.06 26.71 2.90
C ASP A 459 44.57 26.25 1.51
N GLU A 460 44.41 24.95 1.29
CA GLU A 460 43.90 24.42 0.03
C GLU A 460 42.40 24.73 -0.13
N LYS A 461 42.05 25.29 -1.28
CA LYS A 461 40.65 25.60 -1.58
C LYS A 461 39.83 24.30 -1.71
N HIS A 462 38.71 24.27 -1.01
CA HIS A 462 37.77 23.15 -1.08
C HIS A 462 37.27 22.91 -2.51
N GLN A 463 37.21 21.63 -2.92
CA GLN A 463 36.74 21.18 -4.23
C GLN A 463 35.44 20.40 -4.09
N PRO A 464 34.27 21.04 -4.08
CA PRO A 464 32.98 20.40 -3.78
C PRO A 464 32.55 19.34 -4.82
N TYR A 465 33.13 19.35 -6.02
CA TYR A 465 32.89 18.38 -7.09
C TYR A 465 34.05 17.41 -7.30
N LYS A 466 35.01 17.35 -6.38
CA LYS A 466 36.00 16.28 -6.37
C LYS A 466 35.29 14.95 -6.21
N ARG A 467 35.57 14.00 -7.11
CA ARG A 467 34.80 12.77 -7.24
C ARG A 467 35.51 11.55 -6.64
N ASN A 468 34.72 10.67 -6.05
CA ASN A 468 35.16 9.32 -5.75
C ASN A 468 35.43 8.58 -7.08
N LYS A 469 36.52 7.81 -7.16
CA LYS A 469 36.94 7.14 -8.40
C LYS A 469 36.02 6.01 -8.82
N ASP A 470 35.39 5.31 -7.87
CA ASP A 470 34.56 4.14 -8.12
C ASP A 470 33.09 4.52 -8.37
N THR A 471 32.55 5.39 -7.52
CA THR A 471 31.13 5.78 -7.59
C THR A 471 30.88 7.01 -8.44
N LEU A 472 31.91 7.80 -8.75
CA LEU A 472 31.82 9.14 -9.35
C LEU A 472 30.95 10.12 -8.54
N ALA A 473 30.62 9.78 -7.30
CA ALA A 473 29.92 10.68 -6.40
C ALA A 473 30.85 11.81 -5.94
N ARG A 474 30.31 13.01 -5.81
CA ARG A 474 31.01 14.11 -5.16
C ARG A 474 30.98 13.97 -3.65
N ASN A 475 31.89 14.63 -2.95
CA ASN A 475 31.87 14.69 -1.50
C ASN A 475 30.63 15.45 -0.98
N TRP A 476 30.14 15.06 0.19
CA TRP A 476 29.01 15.70 0.83
C TRP A 476 29.49 16.64 1.94
N ALA A 477 29.64 17.91 1.58
CA ALA A 477 29.99 18.96 2.53
C ALA A 477 28.71 19.58 3.12
N ILE A 478 28.64 19.65 4.44
CA ILE A 478 27.49 20.25 5.14
C ILE A 478 27.74 21.76 5.33
N PRO A 479 26.73 22.62 5.01
CA PRO A 479 26.83 24.05 5.24
C PRO A 479 27.23 24.41 6.69
N GLY A 480 28.17 25.35 6.84
CA GLY A 480 28.71 25.75 8.14
C GLY A 480 29.93 24.97 8.61
N THR A 481 30.37 23.95 7.86
CA THR A 481 31.63 23.23 8.15
C THR A 481 32.80 24.13 7.73
N LYS A 482 33.70 24.46 8.68
CA LYS A 482 34.83 25.36 8.47
C LYS A 482 35.76 24.88 7.34
N GLY A 483 36.08 25.75 6.41
CA GLY A 483 36.96 25.47 5.27
C GLY A 483 36.29 24.71 4.12
N LEU A 484 34.97 24.48 4.19
CA LEU A 484 34.19 23.82 3.14
C LEU A 484 33.15 24.79 2.53
N GLU A 485 33.40 26.08 2.64
CA GLU A 485 32.54 27.11 2.06
C GLU A 485 32.50 26.94 0.54
N HIS A 486 31.30 26.69 0.01
CA HIS A 486 31.11 26.50 -1.42
C HIS A 486 29.70 26.92 -1.85
N ARG A 487 29.52 27.02 -3.14
CA ARG A 487 28.28 27.36 -3.79
C ARG A 487 27.83 26.18 -4.62
N ILE A 488 26.54 25.87 -4.59
CA ILE A 488 25.87 24.95 -5.52
C ILE A 488 24.70 25.67 -6.19
N GLY A 489 24.28 25.20 -7.36
CA GLY A 489 23.15 25.78 -8.09
C GLY A 489 22.88 25.06 -9.40
N GLY A 490 21.87 25.56 -10.14
CA GLY A 490 21.39 24.95 -11.38
C GLY A 490 22.23 25.27 -12.62
N ILE A 491 23.17 26.24 -12.55
CA ILE A 491 24.06 26.54 -13.67
C ILE A 491 25.20 25.52 -13.72
N GLU A 492 25.66 25.15 -14.92
CA GLU A 492 26.75 24.18 -15.09
C GLU A 492 28.02 24.60 -14.35
N LYS A 493 28.71 23.63 -13.82
CA LYS A 493 29.87 23.81 -12.95
C LYS A 493 31.11 23.15 -13.54
N GLU A 494 32.23 23.76 -13.29
CA GLU A 494 33.54 23.20 -13.57
C GLU A 494 33.79 21.97 -12.70
N ASP A 495 34.29 20.89 -13.28
CA ASP A 495 34.66 19.69 -12.54
C ASP A 495 35.67 20.01 -11.43
N GLY A 496 35.55 19.35 -10.30
CA GLY A 496 36.35 19.59 -9.10
C GLY A 496 36.01 20.88 -8.37
N SER A 497 36.22 22.03 -8.99
CA SER A 497 36.11 23.35 -8.33
C SER A 497 34.67 23.77 -8.00
N GLY A 498 33.70 23.35 -8.80
CA GLY A 498 32.30 23.75 -8.68
C GLY A 498 32.03 25.22 -9.04
N ASN A 499 33.00 25.95 -9.63
CA ASN A 499 32.74 27.26 -10.17
C ASN A 499 31.81 27.22 -11.37
N VAL A 500 31.08 28.30 -11.65
CA VAL A 500 30.27 28.40 -12.86
C VAL A 500 31.17 28.28 -14.08
N SER A 501 30.81 27.42 -15.03
CA SER A 501 31.54 27.18 -16.26
C SER A 501 30.59 27.26 -17.45
N TYR A 502 31.04 27.96 -18.51
CA TYR A 502 30.39 28.01 -19.82
C TYR A 502 31.23 27.33 -20.90
N ASP A 503 32.26 26.60 -20.47
CA ASP A 503 33.14 25.85 -21.35
C ASP A 503 32.41 24.60 -21.88
N SER A 504 32.47 24.39 -23.20
CA SER A 504 31.76 23.31 -23.88
C SER A 504 32.33 21.92 -23.54
N ASP A 505 33.67 21.83 -23.42
CA ASP A 505 34.33 20.55 -23.16
C ASP A 505 34.05 20.10 -21.71
N ASN A 506 34.03 21.09 -20.79
CA ASN A 506 33.62 20.85 -19.42
C ASN A 506 32.14 20.41 -19.33
N HIS A 507 31.25 21.03 -20.11
CA HIS A 507 29.83 20.62 -20.12
C HIS A 507 29.66 19.20 -20.62
N GLU A 508 30.32 18.81 -21.71
CA GLU A 508 30.33 17.45 -22.22
C GLU A 508 30.86 16.48 -21.16
N HIS A 509 32.01 16.78 -20.56
CA HIS A 509 32.62 15.98 -19.51
C HIS A 509 31.68 15.77 -18.33
N MET A 510 31.05 16.82 -17.82
CA MET A 510 30.12 16.75 -16.68
C MET A 510 28.86 15.96 -17.02
N THR A 511 28.35 16.05 -18.24
CA THR A 511 27.22 15.30 -18.74
C THR A 511 27.52 13.80 -18.79
N TYR A 512 28.65 13.41 -19.40
CA TYR A 512 29.10 12.00 -19.42
C TYR A 512 29.39 11.47 -18.02
N THR A 513 29.98 12.27 -17.15
CA THR A 513 30.28 11.87 -15.77
C THR A 513 29.01 11.58 -14.97
N ARG A 514 27.97 12.41 -15.10
CA ARG A 514 26.66 12.15 -14.48
C ARG A 514 26.00 10.89 -15.05
N ALA A 515 26.08 10.68 -16.35
CA ALA A 515 25.55 9.48 -17.00
C ALA A 515 26.29 8.21 -16.55
N GLN A 516 27.62 8.25 -16.52
CA GLN A 516 28.45 7.11 -16.08
C GLN A 516 28.23 6.79 -14.59
N LYS A 517 28.03 7.83 -13.74
CA LYS A 517 27.69 7.63 -12.32
C LYS A 517 26.41 6.81 -12.17
N VAL A 518 25.37 7.13 -12.92
CA VAL A 518 24.10 6.37 -12.91
C VAL A 518 24.30 4.97 -13.48
N ALA A 519 25.08 4.81 -14.56
CA ALA A 519 25.40 3.50 -15.14
C ALA A 519 26.16 2.59 -14.15
N ASN A 520 27.07 3.15 -13.35
CA ASN A 520 27.83 2.40 -12.36
C ASN A 520 26.95 1.78 -11.26
N ILE A 521 25.77 2.35 -10.97
CA ILE A 521 24.80 1.80 -10.01
C ILE A 521 24.40 0.37 -10.41
N ALA A 522 24.27 0.10 -11.72
CA ALA A 522 23.90 -1.23 -12.21
C ALA A 522 24.91 -2.33 -11.85
N ASN A 523 26.19 -1.97 -11.66
CA ASN A 523 27.23 -2.92 -11.27
C ASN A 523 27.11 -3.38 -9.81
N GLU A 524 26.43 -2.59 -8.98
CA GLU A 524 26.27 -2.87 -7.56
C GLU A 524 24.93 -3.53 -7.23
N ILE A 525 23.90 -3.27 -8.01
CA ILE A 525 22.61 -3.94 -7.90
C ILE A 525 22.76 -5.34 -8.50
N LEU A 526 23.54 -6.18 -7.81
CA LEU A 526 23.76 -7.55 -8.24
C LEU A 526 22.45 -8.33 -8.19
N TYR A 527 22.10 -8.86 -9.34
CA TYR A 527 21.11 -9.89 -9.56
C TYR A 527 21.10 -10.93 -8.42
N GLY A 528 20.05 -10.96 -7.63
CA GLY A 528 19.73 -12.11 -6.80
C GLY A 528 20.31 -12.17 -5.40
N SER A 529 21.00 -11.15 -4.88
CA SER A 529 21.55 -11.21 -3.51
C SER A 529 20.55 -10.78 -2.40
N ILE A 530 19.47 -10.08 -2.73
CA ILE A 530 18.54 -9.55 -1.73
C ILE A 530 17.48 -10.57 -1.30
N TRP A 531 17.17 -11.58 -2.14
CA TRP A 531 16.25 -12.65 -1.79
C TRP A 531 16.73 -14.01 -2.32
N LYS A 532 17.04 -14.95 -1.46
CA LYS A 532 17.18 -16.38 -1.79
C LYS A 532 15.88 -17.05 -2.28
N ARG A 533 14.87 -16.29 -2.66
CA ARG A 533 13.74 -16.77 -3.45
C ARG A 533 14.08 -16.65 -4.91
N LYS A 534 14.12 -17.77 -5.63
CA LYS A 534 14.26 -17.87 -7.09
C LYS A 534 13.10 -17.16 -7.79
N ARG A 535 13.03 -15.83 -7.75
CA ARG A 535 12.13 -15.04 -8.60
C ARG A 535 12.96 -14.49 -9.76
N ARG A 536 12.56 -14.82 -10.98
CA ARG A 536 13.14 -14.29 -12.22
C ARG A 536 12.74 -12.82 -12.31
N PHE A 537 13.69 -11.92 -12.14
CA PHE A 537 13.51 -10.52 -12.55
C PHE A 537 13.45 -10.44 -14.07
N ILE A 538 12.48 -9.71 -14.60
CA ILE A 538 12.46 -9.36 -16.02
C ILE A 538 13.51 -8.28 -16.23
N ASN A 539 14.60 -8.65 -16.94
CA ASN A 539 15.65 -7.74 -17.36
C ASN A 539 15.12 -6.79 -18.43
N PHE A 540 14.94 -5.53 -18.12
CA PHE A 540 14.99 -4.48 -19.12
C PHE A 540 16.45 -4.06 -19.31
N LYS A 541 17.16 -4.69 -20.27
CA LYS A 541 18.32 -4.05 -20.90
C LYS A 541 17.75 -2.93 -21.77
N LEU A 542 17.93 -1.71 -21.33
CA LEU A 542 17.87 -0.56 -22.23
C LEU A 542 19.15 -0.63 -23.07
N GLY A 543 18.99 -0.90 -24.39
CA GLY A 543 20.03 -0.85 -25.41
C GLY A 543 20.47 0.58 -25.63
#